data_f51c15548b51a9250fabe65b5e88b954
#
_entry.id   f51c15548b51a9250fabe65b5e88b954
#
_cell.length_a   1.000
_cell.length_b   1.000
_cell.length_c   1.000
_cell.angle_alpha   90.00
_cell.angle_beta   90.00
_cell.angle_gamma   90.00
#
_symmetry.space_group_name_H-M   'P 1'
#
loop_
_entity.id
_entity.type
_entity.pdbx_description
1 polymer ?
#
loop_
_entity_poly.entity_id
_entity_poly.type
_entity_poly.pdbx_seq_one_letter_code
_entity_poly.pdbx_strand_id
1 'polypeptide(L)' 'MFDLSLGITVDPSVRFGKPVIKGTRVPVDTVVARVASGMSIKDVAEEYGITEKDIYNALHYAASN' A
#
# COMPACT_ATOMS: atom_id res chain seq x y z
N MET A 1 -16.35 2.37 0.61
CA MET A 1 -15.05 1.65 0.52
C MET A 1 -15.15 0.53 -0.48
N PHE A 2 -14.18 0.41 -1.33
CA PHE A 2 -14.16 -0.60 -2.38
C PHE A 2 -12.83 -1.34 -2.37
N ASP A 3 -12.87 -2.67 -2.56
CA ASP A 3 -11.66 -3.46 -2.75
C ASP A 3 -11.24 -3.36 -4.22
N LEU A 4 -10.03 -2.85 -4.45
CA LEU A 4 -9.48 -2.74 -5.80
C LEU A 4 -8.69 -3.98 -6.19
N SER A 5 -8.11 -4.63 -5.21
CA SER A 5 -7.28 -5.81 -5.38
C SER A 5 -7.14 -6.47 -4.02
N LEU A 6 -6.46 -7.60 -3.96
CA LEU A 6 -6.20 -8.28 -2.69
C LEU A 6 -5.43 -7.36 -1.75
N GLY A 7 -6.03 -7.02 -0.63
CA GLY A 7 -5.40 -6.18 0.38
C GLY A 7 -5.33 -4.69 0.05
N ILE A 8 -5.99 -4.23 -1.04
CA ILE A 8 -5.96 -2.84 -1.46
C ILE A 8 -7.39 -2.33 -1.57
N THR A 9 -7.66 -1.20 -0.92
CA THR A 9 -9.00 -0.59 -0.95
C THR A 9 -8.92 0.87 -1.34
N VAL A 10 -10.05 1.42 -1.73
CA VAL A 10 -10.22 2.85 -1.93
C VAL A 10 -11.45 3.30 -1.17
N ASP A 11 -11.33 4.43 -0.47
CA ASP A 11 -12.43 5.07 0.23
C ASP A 11 -12.36 6.55 -0.11
N PRO A 12 -13.39 7.11 -0.75
CA PRO A 12 -13.37 8.53 -1.14
C PRO A 12 -13.14 9.49 0.02
N SER A 13 -13.45 9.07 1.25
CA SER A 13 -13.26 9.89 2.43
C SER A 13 -11.86 9.76 3.04
N VAL A 14 -11.02 8.87 2.50
CA VAL A 14 -9.66 8.64 3.00
C VAL A 14 -8.68 8.95 1.90
N ARG A 15 -7.73 9.86 2.15
CA ARG A 15 -6.67 10.22 1.21
C ARG A 15 -7.22 10.62 -0.17
N PHE A 16 -8.38 11.30 -0.16
CA PHE A 16 -9.02 11.79 -1.40
C PHE A 16 -9.32 10.67 -2.40
N GLY A 17 -9.63 9.48 -1.91
CA GLY A 17 -9.95 8.36 -2.77
C GLY A 17 -8.75 7.66 -3.37
N LYS A 18 -7.55 7.87 -2.86
CA LYS A 18 -6.36 7.14 -3.33
C LYS A 18 -6.38 5.70 -2.81
N PRO A 19 -5.83 4.75 -3.57
CA PRO A 19 -5.69 3.38 -3.08
C PRO A 19 -4.82 3.32 -1.84
N VAL A 20 -5.27 2.57 -0.84
CA VAL A 20 -4.56 2.39 0.42
C VAL A 20 -4.49 0.91 0.78
N ILE A 21 -3.55 0.57 1.66
CA ILE A 21 -3.49 -0.77 2.24
C ILE A 21 -4.74 -0.98 3.09
N LYS A 22 -5.43 -2.10 2.87
CA LYS A 22 -6.68 -2.43 3.54
C LYS A 22 -6.53 -2.31 5.06
N GLY A 23 -7.48 -1.63 5.68
CA GLY A 23 -7.49 -1.44 7.12
C GLY A 23 -6.56 -0.35 7.63
N THR A 24 -5.91 0.40 6.72
CA THR A 24 -4.98 1.45 7.09
C THR A 24 -5.26 2.71 6.27
N ARG A 25 -4.53 3.78 6.57
CA ARG A 25 -4.52 5.00 5.75
C ARG A 25 -3.22 5.11 4.95
N VAL A 26 -2.45 4.03 4.85
CA VAL A 26 -1.16 4.04 4.16
C VAL A 26 -1.37 3.94 2.66
N PRO A 27 -1.00 4.98 1.88
CA PRO A 27 -1.21 4.96 0.43
C PRO A 27 -0.29 3.95 -0.25
N VAL A 28 -0.82 3.27 -1.27
CA VAL A 28 -0.04 2.32 -2.05
C VAL A 28 1.15 3.00 -2.72
N ASP A 29 0.94 4.19 -3.28
CA ASP A 29 2.01 4.91 -3.98
C ASP A 29 3.18 5.26 -3.05
N THR A 30 2.90 5.56 -1.78
CA THR A 30 3.94 5.83 -0.80
C THR A 30 4.78 4.58 -0.54
N VAL A 31 4.12 3.43 -0.36
CA VAL A 31 4.81 2.15 -0.13
C VAL A 31 5.69 1.81 -1.33
N VAL A 32 5.14 1.91 -2.53
CA VAL A 32 5.88 1.60 -3.76
C VAL A 32 7.09 2.53 -3.90
N ALA A 33 6.92 3.81 -3.63
CA ALA A 33 8.01 4.78 -3.73
C ALA A 33 9.14 4.46 -2.75
N ARG A 34 8.83 4.04 -1.54
CA ARG A 34 9.85 3.68 -0.55
C ARG A 34 10.65 2.46 -0.98
N VAL A 35 9.98 1.45 -1.49
CA VAL A 35 10.67 0.28 -2.01
C VAL A 35 11.53 0.65 -3.22
N ALA A 36 11.00 1.47 -4.11
CA ALA A 36 11.73 1.91 -5.30
C ALA A 36 12.96 2.75 -4.94
N SER A 37 12.93 3.44 -3.80
CA SER A 37 14.07 4.24 -3.35
C SER A 37 15.18 3.41 -2.71
N GLY A 38 14.97 2.10 -2.54
CA GLY A 38 15.99 1.20 -2.02
C GLY A 38 15.76 0.75 -0.59
N MET A 39 14.65 1.15 0.06
CA MET A 39 14.34 0.63 1.38
C MET A 39 13.98 -0.86 1.28
N SER A 40 14.41 -1.64 2.26
CA SER A 40 14.03 -3.04 2.30
C SER A 40 12.56 -3.18 2.64
N ILE A 41 11.97 -4.30 2.21
CA ILE A 41 10.57 -4.62 2.54
C ILE A 41 10.35 -4.60 4.04
N LYS A 42 11.28 -5.18 4.80
CA LYS A 42 11.19 -5.21 6.25
C LYS A 42 11.16 -3.80 6.85
N ASP A 43 12.02 -2.92 6.36
CA ASP A 43 12.11 -1.55 6.89
C ASP A 43 10.84 -0.76 6.58
N VAL A 44 10.29 -0.92 5.38
CA VAL A 44 9.04 -0.26 5.02
C VAL A 44 7.90 -0.77 5.91
N ALA A 45 7.85 -2.08 6.15
CA ALA A 45 6.81 -2.65 7.02
C ALA A 45 6.88 -2.06 8.42
N GLU A 46 8.08 -1.95 8.96
CA GLU A 46 8.27 -1.39 10.31
C GLU A 46 7.93 0.10 10.37
N GLU A 47 8.33 0.85 9.35
CA GLU A 47 8.08 2.29 9.33
C GLU A 47 6.60 2.62 9.33
N TYR A 48 5.81 1.88 8.57
CA TYR A 48 4.38 2.17 8.41
C TYR A 48 3.47 1.29 9.27
N GLY A 49 4.04 0.37 10.05
CA GLY A 49 3.24 -0.50 10.90
C GLY A 49 2.36 -1.46 10.12
N ILE A 50 2.82 -1.91 8.98
CA ILE A 50 2.11 -2.86 8.11
C ILE A 50 2.93 -4.14 7.98
N THR A 51 2.33 -5.18 7.42
CA THR A 51 3.03 -6.45 7.23
C THR A 51 3.81 -6.46 5.92
N GLU A 52 4.78 -7.38 5.81
CA GLU A 52 5.48 -7.56 4.54
C GLU A 52 4.51 -8.01 3.45
N LYS A 53 3.51 -8.83 3.81
CA LYS A 53 2.48 -9.25 2.86
C LYS A 53 1.71 -8.05 2.31
N ASP A 54 1.41 -7.06 3.16
CA ASP A 54 0.75 -5.84 2.71
C ASP A 54 1.58 -5.13 1.64
N ILE A 55 2.90 -5.11 1.82
CA ILE A 55 3.79 -4.48 0.85
C ILE A 55 3.78 -5.24 -0.47
N TYR A 56 3.84 -6.57 -0.43
CA TYR A 56 3.77 -7.37 -1.66
C TYR A 56 2.44 -7.16 -2.38
N ASN A 57 1.34 -7.05 -1.64
CA ASN A 57 0.03 -6.75 -2.24
C ASN A 57 0.05 -5.39 -2.92
N ALA A 58 0.68 -4.40 -2.31
CA ALA A 58 0.80 -3.06 -2.89
C ALA A 58 1.63 -3.08 -4.17
N LEU A 59 2.76 -3.79 -4.15
CA LEU A 59 3.62 -3.91 -5.33
C LEU A 59 2.90 -4.63 -6.46
N HIS A 60 2.17 -5.69 -6.14
CA HIS A 60 1.39 -6.43 -7.12
C HIS A 60 0.32 -5.56 -7.75
N TYR A 61 -0.41 -4.80 -6.94
CA TYR A 61 -1.44 -3.89 -7.44
C TYR A 61 -0.82 -2.85 -8.39
N ALA A 62 0.30 -2.24 -7.99
CA ALA A 62 0.95 -1.23 -8.80
C ALA A 62 1.47 -1.79 -10.13
N ALA A 63 1.97 -3.05 -10.11
CA ALA A 63 2.49 -3.67 -11.32
C ALA A 63 1.40 -4.06 -12.31
N SER A 64 0.20 -4.36 -11.83
CA SER A 64 -0.91 -4.82 -12.68
C SER A 64 -1.82 -3.68 -13.14
N ASN A 65 -1.52 -2.48 -12.73
CA ASN A 65 -2.43 -1.35 -12.99
C ASN A 65 -1.87 -0.39 -14.03
#